data_1773f97b67759334ceb878df13787b60
#
_entry.id   1773f97b67759334ceb878df13787b60
#
_cell.length_a   1.000
_cell.length_b   1.000
_cell.length_c   1.000
_cell.angle_alpha   90.00
_cell.angle_beta   90.00
_cell.angle_gamma   90.00
#
_symmetry.space_group_name_H-M   'P 1'
#
loop_
_entity.id
_entity.type
_entity.pdbx_description
1 polymer ?
#
loop_
_entity_poly.entity_id
_entity_poly.type
_entity_poly.pdbx_seq_one_letter_code
_entity_poly.pdbx_strand_id
1 'polypeptide(L)'
;MGFKVGIVGLPNVGKSTLFNALTRTAAAQAANFPFCTIEPNVGEVAVPDPRLARLAELARSREIVPARMTFVDIAGLVRGASKGEGLGNQFLANIREVDAIAHVLRCFEDGDVTHVEGRVDPIADADTIDTELMLADLESVEKRLAGLSRKVRGGDKEAIQQERLLKAAMAELEAGRPARRVEIGSEDAKAWKGLQLLTTKPILYVCNVEESSAGTGNALSDAVAARAAEEGAASVVISARIEEEISQLDADEQAMFLEEMGLDEPGLDRLIRAGYGLLDLETYFTVGPKEARAWTIRAGTLAPQAAGVIHGDFEKGFIRAETISYEDFVSLGGEQPAKDAGKMRVEGKAYRVRDGDVLHFLFNT
;
A
#
# COMPACT_ATOMS: atom_id res chain seq x y z
N MET A 1 -0.26 3.61 13.55
CA MET A 1 -1.35 3.42 12.58
C MET A 1 -0.71 2.80 11.35
N GLY A 2 -1.16 1.61 10.93
CA GLY A 2 -0.66 0.93 9.73
C GLY A 2 -1.20 1.60 8.46
N PHE A 3 -0.46 1.41 7.34
CA PHE A 3 -0.91 1.84 6.03
C PHE A 3 -1.93 0.83 5.48
N LYS A 4 -3.02 1.35 4.89
CA LYS A 4 -4.15 0.54 4.42
C LYS A 4 -4.28 0.59 2.91
N VAL A 5 -4.39 -0.57 2.28
CA VAL A 5 -4.69 -0.71 0.85
C VAL A 5 -6.08 -1.32 0.70
N GLY A 6 -6.97 -0.64 0.01
CA GLY A 6 -8.31 -1.15 -0.29
C GLY A 6 -8.31 -2.01 -1.55
N ILE A 7 -8.78 -3.25 -1.45
CA ILE A 7 -8.94 -4.13 -2.61
C ILE A 7 -10.32 -3.85 -3.21
N VAL A 8 -10.35 -3.40 -4.45
CA VAL A 8 -11.58 -3.12 -5.20
C VAL A 8 -11.60 -3.92 -6.51
N GLY A 9 -12.77 -4.10 -7.08
CA GLY A 9 -12.94 -4.75 -8.37
C GLY A 9 -14.41 -5.08 -8.61
N LEU A 10 -14.78 -5.28 -9.87
CA LEU A 10 -16.10 -5.73 -10.26
C LEU A 10 -16.37 -7.16 -9.72
N PRO A 11 -17.63 -7.60 -9.68
CA PRO A 11 -17.93 -9.00 -9.34
C PRO A 11 -17.23 -9.99 -10.28
N ASN A 12 -16.85 -11.15 -9.74
CA ASN A 12 -16.26 -12.26 -10.49
C ASN A 12 -14.88 -12.00 -11.15
N VAL A 13 -14.12 -11.03 -10.65
CA VAL A 13 -12.74 -10.76 -11.10
C VAL A 13 -11.67 -11.52 -10.29
N GLY A 14 -12.09 -12.32 -9.27
CA GLY A 14 -11.18 -13.06 -8.39
C GLY A 14 -10.81 -12.30 -7.10
N LYS A 15 -11.48 -11.18 -6.81
CA LYS A 15 -11.21 -10.35 -5.63
C LYS A 15 -11.29 -11.12 -4.31
N SER A 16 -12.36 -11.89 -4.10
CA SER A 16 -12.54 -12.68 -2.87
C SER A 16 -11.54 -13.81 -2.74
N THR A 17 -11.17 -14.47 -3.85
CA THR A 17 -10.12 -15.50 -3.87
C THR A 17 -8.79 -14.91 -3.45
N LEU A 18 -8.41 -13.77 -4.02
CA LEU A 18 -7.19 -13.05 -3.65
C LEU A 18 -7.19 -12.62 -2.18
N PHE A 19 -8.30 -12.07 -1.70
CA PHE A 19 -8.41 -11.64 -0.30
C PHE A 19 -8.36 -12.84 0.67
N ASN A 20 -8.96 -13.97 0.31
CA ASN A 20 -8.88 -15.20 1.10
C ASN A 20 -7.44 -15.73 1.19
N ALA A 21 -6.69 -15.70 0.09
CA ALA A 21 -5.27 -16.06 0.09
C ALA A 21 -4.45 -15.14 1.01
N LEU A 22 -4.66 -13.82 0.92
CA LEU A 22 -4.04 -12.83 1.82
C LEU A 22 -4.37 -13.10 3.30
N THR A 23 -5.64 -13.36 3.62
CA THR A 23 -6.07 -13.59 5.01
C THR A 23 -5.58 -14.92 5.57
N ARG A 24 -5.47 -15.97 4.76
CA ARG A 24 -4.86 -17.25 5.16
C ARG A 24 -3.37 -17.07 5.44
N THR A 25 -2.66 -16.40 4.57
CA THR A 25 -1.24 -16.05 4.79
C THR A 25 -1.07 -15.23 6.07
N ALA A 26 -1.93 -14.24 6.30
CA ALA A 26 -1.95 -13.45 7.53
C ALA A 26 -2.22 -14.31 8.78
N ALA A 27 -3.16 -15.25 8.72
CA ALA A 27 -3.49 -16.14 9.83
C ALA A 27 -2.34 -17.12 10.14
N ALA A 28 -1.70 -17.69 9.12
CA ALA A 28 -0.54 -18.55 9.29
C ALA A 28 0.64 -17.78 9.93
N GLN A 29 0.87 -16.54 9.52
CA GLN A 29 1.88 -15.67 10.13
C GLN A 29 1.50 -15.27 11.57
N ALA A 30 0.20 -15.02 11.84
CA ALA A 30 -0.30 -14.64 13.16
C ALA A 30 -0.15 -15.76 14.20
N ALA A 31 -0.21 -17.03 13.80
CA ALA A 31 0.04 -18.15 14.68
C ALA A 31 1.45 -18.12 15.31
N ASN A 32 2.38 -17.47 14.67
CA ASN A 32 3.75 -17.28 15.14
C ASN A 32 3.95 -15.98 15.97
N PHE A 33 2.93 -15.08 16.03
CA PHE A 33 3.04 -13.79 16.72
C PHE A 33 1.78 -13.51 17.55
N PRO A 34 1.87 -13.36 18.88
CA PRO A 34 0.74 -12.97 19.73
C PRO A 34 0.29 -11.52 19.41
N PHE A 35 -1.02 -11.27 19.51
CA PHE A 35 -1.69 -9.97 19.32
C PHE A 35 -2.11 -9.58 17.90
N CYS A 36 -2.30 -10.52 16.96
CA CYS A 36 -2.96 -10.22 15.69
C CYS A 36 -4.49 -10.25 15.87
N THR A 37 -5.14 -9.12 15.64
CA THR A 37 -6.61 -9.04 15.63
C THR A 37 -7.10 -9.43 14.23
N ILE A 38 -7.99 -10.41 14.15
CA ILE A 38 -8.66 -10.76 12.88
C ILE A 38 -9.99 -10.00 12.86
N GLU A 39 -10.05 -8.94 12.07
CA GLU A 39 -11.30 -8.22 11.80
C GLU A 39 -11.90 -8.74 10.48
N PRO A 40 -13.23 -8.84 10.37
CA PRO A 40 -13.88 -9.17 9.10
C PRO A 40 -13.45 -8.18 8.00
N ASN A 41 -13.10 -8.69 6.82
CA ASN A 41 -12.67 -7.91 5.67
C ASN A 41 -11.36 -7.12 5.84
N VAL A 42 -10.54 -7.43 6.85
CA VAL A 42 -9.22 -6.84 7.07
C VAL A 42 -8.17 -7.94 7.17
N GLY A 43 -7.15 -7.89 6.32
CA GLY A 43 -5.99 -8.79 6.34
C GLY A 43 -4.71 -7.99 6.65
N GLU A 44 -4.02 -8.34 7.74
CA GLU A 44 -2.73 -7.74 8.08
C GLU A 44 -1.61 -8.72 7.75
N VAL A 45 -0.83 -8.44 6.71
CA VAL A 45 0.22 -9.31 6.17
C VAL A 45 1.61 -8.77 6.44
N ALA A 46 2.58 -9.66 6.61
CA ALA A 46 3.98 -9.27 6.69
C ALA A 46 4.48 -8.76 5.33
N VAL A 47 5.30 -7.71 5.37
CA VAL A 47 6.01 -7.22 4.18
C VAL A 47 7.23 -8.09 3.96
N PRO A 48 7.34 -8.78 2.80
CA PRO A 48 8.49 -9.63 2.50
C PRO A 48 9.77 -8.79 2.38
N ASP A 49 10.71 -9.01 3.30
CA ASP A 49 12.01 -8.32 3.28
C ASP A 49 13.12 -9.29 3.74
N PRO A 50 13.93 -9.82 2.82
CA PRO A 50 14.99 -10.78 3.15
C PRO A 50 16.09 -10.18 4.02
N ARG A 51 16.22 -8.84 4.06
CA ARG A 51 17.23 -8.16 4.86
C ARG A 51 17.02 -8.41 6.35
N LEU A 52 15.76 -8.49 6.80
CA LEU A 52 15.44 -8.69 8.22
C LEU A 52 15.96 -10.02 8.75
N ALA A 53 15.78 -11.11 8.00
CA ALA A 53 16.30 -12.43 8.39
C ALA A 53 17.81 -12.43 8.51
N ARG A 54 18.50 -11.78 7.57
CA ARG A 54 19.96 -11.67 7.58
C ARG A 54 20.48 -10.86 8.77
N LEU A 55 19.81 -9.77 9.11
CA LEU A 55 20.15 -8.96 10.30
C LEU A 55 19.94 -9.77 11.59
N ALA A 56 18.83 -10.49 11.69
CA ALA A 56 18.51 -11.33 12.84
C ALA A 56 19.54 -12.43 13.07
N GLU A 57 20.00 -13.07 12.00
CA GLU A 57 21.06 -14.07 12.04
C GLU A 57 22.36 -13.51 12.63
N LEU A 58 22.84 -12.37 12.10
CA LEU A 58 24.08 -11.72 12.54
C LEU A 58 24.01 -11.24 13.99
N ALA A 59 22.86 -10.72 14.40
CA ALA A 59 22.63 -10.25 15.78
C ALA A 59 22.25 -11.40 16.74
N ARG A 60 22.00 -12.59 16.23
CA ARG A 60 21.49 -13.74 16.99
C ARG A 60 20.19 -13.39 17.72
N SER A 61 19.32 -12.69 17.06
CA SER A 61 18.03 -12.29 17.59
C SER A 61 17.13 -13.49 17.84
N ARG A 62 16.40 -13.49 18.96
CA ARG A 62 15.48 -14.60 19.30
C ARG A 62 14.17 -14.52 18.52
N GLU A 63 13.73 -13.31 18.19
CA GLU A 63 12.48 -13.05 17.49
C GLU A 63 12.76 -12.22 16.25
N ILE A 64 12.00 -12.48 15.18
CA ILE A 64 12.02 -11.73 13.92
C ILE A 64 10.63 -11.14 13.72
N VAL A 65 10.52 -9.81 13.72
CA VAL A 65 9.24 -9.11 13.62
C VAL A 65 9.21 -8.29 12.33
N PRO A 66 8.53 -8.76 11.28
CA PRO A 66 8.44 -8.06 10.00
C PRO A 66 7.60 -6.79 10.11
N ALA A 67 7.81 -5.86 9.18
CA ALA A 67 6.87 -4.78 8.90
C ALA A 67 5.54 -5.37 8.42
N ARG A 68 4.44 -4.66 8.62
CA ARG A 68 3.11 -5.14 8.25
C ARG A 68 2.38 -4.13 7.39
N MET A 69 1.57 -4.63 6.46
CA MET A 69 0.65 -3.88 5.63
C MET A 69 -0.76 -4.41 5.82
N THR A 70 -1.73 -3.52 5.84
CA THR A 70 -3.14 -3.86 6.00
C THR A 70 -3.84 -3.80 4.65
N PHE A 71 -4.47 -4.90 4.26
CA PHE A 71 -5.40 -4.95 3.13
C PHE A 71 -6.84 -4.99 3.64
N VAL A 72 -7.72 -4.23 2.96
CA VAL A 72 -9.14 -4.15 3.31
C VAL A 72 -9.95 -4.62 2.11
N ASP A 73 -10.75 -5.68 2.27
CA ASP A 73 -11.70 -6.08 1.21
C ASP A 73 -12.86 -5.08 1.18
N ILE A 74 -12.92 -4.32 0.11
CA ILE A 74 -14.01 -3.38 -0.13
C ILE A 74 -15.02 -4.06 -1.05
N ALA A 75 -16.25 -4.24 -0.57
CA ALA A 75 -17.32 -4.89 -1.32
C ALA A 75 -17.45 -4.31 -2.73
N GLY A 76 -17.67 -5.19 -3.73
CA GLY A 76 -17.63 -4.83 -5.13
C GLY A 76 -18.59 -3.69 -5.49
N LEU A 77 -18.14 -2.83 -6.37
CA LEU A 77 -18.92 -1.74 -6.95
C LEU A 77 -19.83 -2.31 -8.05
N VAL A 78 -21.08 -1.84 -8.09
CA VAL A 78 -21.99 -2.02 -9.22
C VAL A 78 -22.24 -0.65 -9.84
N ARG A 79 -22.42 -0.57 -11.15
CA ARG A 79 -22.76 0.70 -11.84
C ARG A 79 -23.89 1.44 -11.13
N GLY A 80 -23.75 2.76 -10.98
CA GLY A 80 -24.74 3.60 -10.33
C GLY A 80 -24.58 3.71 -8.81
N ALA A 81 -23.47 3.23 -8.25
CA ALA A 81 -23.20 3.31 -6.82
C ALA A 81 -23.08 4.75 -6.31
N SER A 82 -22.64 5.69 -7.15
CA SER A 82 -22.60 7.12 -6.84
C SER A 82 -23.98 7.75 -6.69
N LYS A 83 -25.02 7.15 -7.31
CA LYS A 83 -26.41 7.64 -7.26
C LYS A 83 -27.32 6.78 -6.36
N GLY A 84 -26.78 5.68 -5.78
CA GLY A 84 -27.56 4.69 -5.03
C GLY A 84 -27.64 4.97 -3.54
N GLU A 85 -28.78 4.61 -2.93
CA GLU A 85 -28.90 4.52 -1.48
C GLU A 85 -28.26 3.21 -0.98
N GLY A 86 -27.57 3.24 0.15
CA GLY A 86 -27.10 2.04 0.86
C GLY A 86 -25.69 1.56 0.49
N LEU A 87 -25.54 0.44 -0.22
CA LEU A 87 -24.25 -0.23 -0.46
C LEU A 87 -23.22 0.63 -1.20
N GLY A 88 -23.64 1.48 -2.14
CA GLY A 88 -22.74 2.38 -2.87
C GLY A 88 -22.09 3.42 -1.96
N ASN A 89 -22.84 4.01 -1.05
CA ASN A 89 -22.31 4.98 -0.09
C ASN A 89 -21.33 4.31 0.89
N GLN A 90 -21.57 3.07 1.29
CA GLN A 90 -20.67 2.32 2.14
C GLN A 90 -19.36 1.99 1.42
N PHE A 91 -19.43 1.60 0.15
CA PHE A 91 -18.26 1.40 -0.70
C PHE A 91 -17.38 2.66 -0.77
N LEU A 92 -17.97 3.80 -1.08
CA LEU A 92 -17.25 5.09 -1.15
C LEU A 92 -16.66 5.51 0.20
N ALA A 93 -17.36 5.22 1.31
CA ALA A 93 -16.87 5.47 2.66
C ALA A 93 -15.63 4.62 2.97
N ASN A 94 -15.67 3.32 2.64
CA ASN A 94 -14.53 2.41 2.85
C ASN A 94 -13.31 2.84 2.02
N ILE A 95 -13.51 3.30 0.78
CA ILE A 95 -12.39 3.84 -0.02
C ILE A 95 -11.80 5.09 0.62
N ARG A 96 -12.58 5.96 1.29
CA ARG A 96 -12.03 7.13 1.99
C ARG A 96 -11.06 6.77 3.10
N GLU A 97 -11.25 5.64 3.75
CA GLU A 97 -10.48 5.20 4.91
C GLU A 97 -9.12 4.52 4.56
N VAL A 98 -8.91 4.15 3.31
CA VAL A 98 -7.66 3.52 2.87
C VAL A 98 -6.68 4.54 2.30
N ASP A 99 -5.37 4.21 2.27
CA ASP A 99 -4.32 5.09 1.75
C ASP A 99 -4.10 4.91 0.23
N ALA A 100 -4.35 3.71 -0.31
CA ALA A 100 -4.22 3.36 -1.72
C ALA A 100 -5.29 2.36 -2.13
N ILE A 101 -5.46 2.17 -3.44
CA ILE A 101 -6.42 1.25 -4.04
C ILE A 101 -5.67 0.16 -4.80
N ALA A 102 -5.89 -1.12 -4.47
CA ALA A 102 -5.53 -2.26 -5.29
C ALA A 102 -6.75 -2.65 -6.14
N HIS A 103 -6.71 -2.30 -7.41
CA HIS A 103 -7.80 -2.51 -8.33
C HIS A 103 -7.62 -3.84 -9.07
N VAL A 104 -8.38 -4.86 -8.67
CA VAL A 104 -8.34 -6.20 -9.26
C VAL A 104 -9.13 -6.21 -10.56
N LEU A 105 -8.44 -6.57 -11.62
CA LEU A 105 -8.97 -6.65 -12.98
C LEU A 105 -8.91 -8.10 -13.47
N ARG A 106 -9.99 -8.55 -14.13
CA ARG A 106 -10.05 -9.87 -14.75
C ARG A 106 -9.31 -9.85 -16.08
N CYS A 107 -8.17 -10.54 -16.10
CA CYS A 107 -7.33 -10.71 -17.29
C CYS A 107 -7.27 -12.19 -17.75
N PHE A 108 -8.36 -12.95 -17.56
CA PHE A 108 -8.47 -14.34 -17.97
C PHE A 108 -9.86 -14.62 -18.56
N GLU A 109 -9.94 -15.57 -19.46
CA GLU A 109 -11.20 -16.09 -19.98
C GLU A 109 -11.55 -17.41 -19.27
N ASP A 110 -12.78 -17.53 -18.80
CA ASP A 110 -13.31 -18.75 -18.18
C ASP A 110 -14.79 -18.84 -18.51
N GLY A 111 -15.17 -19.91 -19.25
CA GLY A 111 -16.54 -20.13 -19.69
C GLY A 111 -17.53 -20.43 -18.56
N ASP A 112 -17.04 -20.88 -17.41
CA ASP A 112 -17.86 -21.21 -16.24
C ASP A 112 -18.09 -19.99 -15.34
N VAL A 113 -17.30 -18.92 -15.52
CA VAL A 113 -17.39 -17.68 -14.74
C VAL A 113 -17.98 -16.55 -15.58
N THR A 114 -19.25 -16.23 -15.36
CA THR A 114 -19.93 -15.15 -16.10
C THR A 114 -19.32 -13.80 -15.76
N HIS A 115 -18.91 -13.03 -16.77
CA HIS A 115 -18.53 -11.62 -16.59
C HIS A 115 -19.79 -10.74 -16.50
N VAL A 116 -19.78 -9.74 -15.61
CA VAL A 116 -20.95 -8.85 -15.36
C VAL A 116 -21.36 -8.09 -16.62
N GLU A 117 -20.40 -7.70 -17.45
CA GLU A 117 -20.61 -6.95 -18.69
C GLU A 117 -20.70 -7.88 -19.93
N GLY A 118 -20.70 -9.22 -19.75
CA GLY A 118 -20.81 -10.21 -20.82
C GLY A 118 -19.56 -10.39 -21.68
N ARG A 119 -18.47 -9.66 -21.42
CA ARG A 119 -17.15 -9.80 -22.08
C ARG A 119 -16.04 -9.48 -21.09
N VAL A 120 -14.86 -10.05 -21.29
CA VAL A 120 -13.66 -9.72 -20.52
C VAL A 120 -12.97 -8.54 -21.20
N ASP A 121 -12.95 -7.41 -20.53
CA ASP A 121 -12.30 -6.17 -20.98
C ASP A 121 -11.80 -5.39 -19.76
N PRO A 122 -10.57 -5.66 -19.31
CA PRO A 122 -10.03 -5.07 -18.08
C PRO A 122 -9.92 -3.55 -18.15
N ILE A 123 -9.77 -2.97 -19.34
CA ILE A 123 -9.73 -1.52 -19.52
C ILE A 123 -11.10 -0.90 -19.28
N ALA A 124 -12.16 -1.47 -19.86
CA ALA A 124 -13.53 -1.02 -19.65
C ALA A 124 -13.98 -1.22 -18.20
N ASP A 125 -13.51 -2.29 -17.53
CA ASP A 125 -13.76 -2.55 -16.11
C ASP A 125 -13.10 -1.48 -15.24
N ALA A 126 -11.86 -1.10 -15.55
CA ALA A 126 -11.16 -0.02 -14.86
C ALA A 126 -11.90 1.32 -15.03
N ASP A 127 -12.31 1.65 -16.26
CA ASP A 127 -13.07 2.88 -16.56
C ASP A 127 -14.39 2.94 -15.80
N THR A 128 -15.04 1.82 -15.58
CA THR A 128 -16.30 1.75 -14.83
C THR A 128 -16.11 2.20 -13.39
N ILE A 129 -15.08 1.68 -12.69
CA ILE A 129 -14.79 2.07 -11.30
C ILE A 129 -14.27 3.51 -11.22
N ASP A 130 -13.34 3.90 -12.10
CA ASP A 130 -12.81 5.27 -12.12
C ASP A 130 -13.92 6.29 -12.35
N THR A 131 -14.88 6.01 -13.25
CA THR A 131 -16.04 6.89 -13.50
C THR A 131 -16.89 7.08 -12.26
N GLU A 132 -17.22 6.01 -11.52
CA GLU A 132 -18.02 6.11 -10.30
C GLU A 132 -17.30 6.92 -9.20
N LEU A 133 -15.98 6.74 -9.05
CA LEU A 133 -15.18 7.51 -8.11
C LEU A 133 -15.10 9.00 -8.50
N MET A 134 -14.94 9.30 -9.79
CA MET A 134 -14.91 10.67 -10.30
C MET A 134 -16.27 11.38 -10.11
N LEU A 135 -17.37 10.70 -10.37
CA LEU A 135 -18.70 11.25 -10.15
C LEU A 135 -18.96 11.57 -8.67
N ALA A 136 -18.56 10.69 -7.77
CA ALA A 136 -18.67 10.91 -6.32
C ALA A 136 -17.80 12.08 -5.84
N ASP A 137 -16.60 12.22 -6.39
CA ASP A 137 -15.73 13.35 -6.08
C ASP A 137 -16.29 14.65 -6.65
N LEU A 138 -16.82 14.65 -7.86
CA LEU A 138 -17.42 15.84 -8.49
C LEU A 138 -18.56 16.39 -7.64
N GLU A 139 -19.49 15.53 -7.21
CA GLU A 139 -20.60 15.91 -6.31
C GLU A 139 -20.06 16.49 -4.98
N SER A 140 -19.04 15.86 -4.40
CA SER A 140 -18.41 16.33 -3.17
C SER A 140 -17.73 17.69 -3.34
N VAL A 141 -17.04 17.91 -4.46
CA VAL A 141 -16.35 19.17 -4.79
C VAL A 141 -17.37 20.30 -4.99
N GLU A 142 -18.41 20.08 -5.79
CA GLU A 142 -19.48 21.08 -6.03
C GLU A 142 -20.13 21.54 -4.73
N LYS A 143 -20.53 20.58 -3.87
CA LYS A 143 -21.14 20.85 -2.58
C LYS A 143 -20.22 21.66 -1.65
N ARG A 144 -18.93 21.36 -1.63
CA ARG A 144 -17.94 22.09 -0.81
C ARG A 144 -17.69 23.48 -1.34
N LEU A 145 -17.56 23.68 -2.65
CA LEU A 145 -17.39 24.99 -3.28
C LEU A 145 -18.57 25.92 -2.96
N ALA A 146 -19.80 25.42 -3.06
CA ALA A 146 -20.99 26.17 -2.66
C ALA A 146 -20.94 26.63 -1.19
N GLY A 147 -20.48 25.74 -0.29
CA GLY A 147 -20.35 26.04 1.15
C GLY A 147 -19.24 27.05 1.50
N LEU A 148 -18.16 27.10 0.70
CA LEU A 148 -17.03 27.99 0.94
C LEU A 148 -17.28 29.45 0.54
N SER A 149 -18.23 29.73 -0.35
CA SER A 149 -18.45 31.03 -1.01
C SER A 149 -18.54 32.23 -0.07
N ARG A 150 -19.13 32.07 1.12
CA ARG A 150 -19.24 33.13 2.13
C ARG A 150 -17.91 33.43 2.81
N LYS A 151 -17.17 32.39 3.19
CA LYS A 151 -15.85 32.51 3.86
C LYS A 151 -14.81 33.12 2.93
N VAL A 152 -14.81 32.69 1.66
CA VAL A 152 -13.94 33.23 0.62
C VAL A 152 -14.17 34.72 0.43
N ARG A 153 -15.43 35.16 0.34
CA ARG A 153 -15.81 36.58 0.26
C ARG A 153 -15.39 37.36 1.51
N GLY A 154 -15.33 36.71 2.66
CA GLY A 154 -14.84 37.28 3.91
C GLY A 154 -13.33 37.36 4.03
N GLY A 155 -12.57 36.88 3.04
CA GLY A 155 -11.09 36.93 3.03
C GLY A 155 -10.42 35.84 3.87
N ASP A 156 -11.11 34.77 4.25
CA ASP A 156 -10.56 33.63 4.98
C ASP A 156 -9.52 32.92 4.14
N LYS A 157 -8.26 32.94 4.59
CA LYS A 157 -7.12 32.41 3.84
C LYS A 157 -7.20 30.89 3.61
N GLU A 158 -7.68 30.13 4.59
CA GLU A 158 -7.85 28.68 4.45
C GLU A 158 -8.96 28.35 3.45
N ALA A 159 -10.07 29.09 3.50
CA ALA A 159 -11.15 28.91 2.56
C ALA A 159 -10.74 29.26 1.12
N ILE A 160 -9.92 30.30 0.93
CA ILE A 160 -9.36 30.68 -0.39
C ILE A 160 -8.44 29.58 -0.91
N GLN A 161 -7.55 29.02 -0.07
CA GLN A 161 -6.69 27.91 -0.45
C GLN A 161 -7.51 26.67 -0.84
N GLN A 162 -8.50 26.30 -0.01
CA GLN A 162 -9.38 25.16 -0.30
C GLN A 162 -10.17 25.35 -1.59
N GLU A 163 -10.72 26.57 -1.83
CA GLU A 163 -11.44 26.89 -3.07
C GLU A 163 -10.54 26.68 -4.30
N ARG A 164 -9.31 27.18 -4.27
CA ARG A 164 -8.35 27.01 -5.35
C ARG A 164 -8.07 25.54 -5.66
N LEU A 165 -7.81 24.74 -4.62
CA LEU A 165 -7.52 23.30 -4.74
C LEU A 165 -8.75 22.53 -5.25
N LEU A 166 -9.95 22.82 -4.75
CA LEU A 166 -11.18 22.20 -5.22
C LEU A 166 -11.49 22.55 -6.67
N LYS A 167 -11.24 23.78 -7.11
CA LYS A 167 -11.41 24.20 -8.52
C LYS A 167 -10.41 23.46 -9.44
N ALA A 168 -9.17 23.24 -8.99
CA ALA A 168 -8.20 22.45 -9.74
C ALA A 168 -8.65 20.99 -9.90
N ALA A 169 -9.16 20.38 -8.80
CA ALA A 169 -9.75 19.04 -8.87
C ALA A 169 -10.96 18.98 -9.81
N MET A 170 -11.88 19.95 -9.71
CA MET A 170 -13.07 20.02 -10.53
C MET A 170 -12.74 20.06 -12.02
N ALA A 171 -11.74 20.83 -12.42
CA ALA A 171 -11.33 20.93 -13.83
C ALA A 171 -10.84 19.59 -14.41
N GLU A 172 -10.13 18.79 -13.63
CA GLU A 172 -9.73 17.44 -14.04
C GLU A 172 -10.95 16.50 -14.12
N LEU A 173 -11.79 16.51 -13.08
CA LEU A 173 -12.97 15.64 -13.00
C LEU A 173 -13.98 15.93 -14.13
N GLU A 174 -14.25 17.19 -14.44
CA GLU A 174 -15.11 17.60 -15.57
C GLU A 174 -14.53 17.20 -16.94
N ALA A 175 -13.19 17.11 -17.02
CA ALA A 175 -12.50 16.61 -18.21
C ALA A 175 -12.42 15.07 -18.29
N GLY A 176 -13.09 14.36 -17.36
CA GLY A 176 -13.08 12.91 -17.28
C GLY A 176 -11.73 12.33 -16.81
N ARG A 177 -10.97 13.09 -16.04
CA ARG A 177 -9.68 12.67 -15.50
C ARG A 177 -9.68 12.69 -13.98
N PRO A 178 -9.01 11.75 -13.31
CA PRO A 178 -8.96 11.68 -11.86
C PRO A 178 -8.17 12.84 -11.24
N ALA A 179 -8.57 13.27 -10.05
CA ALA A 179 -7.95 14.39 -9.34
C ALA A 179 -6.45 14.15 -8.99
N ARG A 180 -5.96 12.91 -9.00
CA ARG A 180 -4.54 12.59 -8.82
C ARG A 180 -3.63 13.18 -9.91
N ARG A 181 -4.18 13.63 -11.04
CA ARG A 181 -3.44 14.33 -12.12
C ARG A 181 -3.15 15.80 -11.84
N VAL A 182 -3.77 16.38 -10.80
CA VAL A 182 -3.47 17.75 -10.41
C VAL A 182 -2.07 17.83 -9.80
N GLU A 183 -1.22 18.66 -10.36
CA GLU A 183 0.09 18.92 -9.80
C GLU A 183 -0.03 19.82 -8.55
N ILE A 184 0.43 19.32 -7.42
CA ILE A 184 0.31 19.98 -6.11
C ILE A 184 1.70 20.35 -5.59
N GLY A 185 1.91 21.64 -5.30
CA GLY A 185 3.11 22.13 -4.62
C GLY A 185 3.21 21.61 -3.18
N SER A 186 4.43 21.51 -2.68
CA SER A 186 4.70 20.98 -1.32
C SER A 186 3.97 21.76 -0.22
N GLU A 187 3.74 23.07 -0.40
CA GLU A 187 3.03 23.96 0.50
C GLU A 187 1.53 23.62 0.60
N ASP A 188 0.94 23.03 -0.46
CA ASP A 188 -0.46 22.65 -0.52
C ASP A 188 -0.71 21.18 -0.18
N ALA A 189 0.32 20.34 -0.10
CA ALA A 189 0.20 18.89 0.05
C ALA A 189 -0.68 18.49 1.27
N LYS A 190 -0.53 19.19 2.40
CA LYS A 190 -1.33 18.93 3.59
C LYS A 190 -2.81 19.30 3.39
N ALA A 191 -3.09 20.46 2.79
CA ALA A 191 -4.44 20.91 2.50
C ALA A 191 -5.11 20.02 1.45
N TRP A 192 -4.38 19.61 0.40
CA TRP A 192 -4.83 18.67 -0.62
C TRP A 192 -5.22 17.32 -0.02
N LYS A 193 -4.35 16.72 0.79
CA LYS A 193 -4.67 15.48 1.49
C LYS A 193 -5.90 15.61 2.39
N GLY A 194 -6.10 16.79 3.00
CA GLY A 194 -7.27 17.11 3.82
C GLY A 194 -8.58 17.15 3.03
N LEU A 195 -8.56 17.27 1.70
CA LEU A 195 -9.77 17.20 0.88
C LEU A 195 -10.37 15.79 0.85
N GLN A 196 -9.58 14.75 1.08
CA GLN A 196 -10.00 13.34 1.10
C GLN A 196 -10.81 12.92 -0.14
N LEU A 197 -10.41 13.41 -1.31
CA LEU A 197 -11.01 13.00 -2.57
C LEU A 197 -10.59 11.55 -2.87
N LEU A 198 -11.53 10.78 -3.42
CA LEU A 198 -11.34 9.36 -3.72
C LEU A 198 -10.31 9.16 -4.85
N THR A 199 -10.41 10.00 -5.88
CA THR A 199 -9.56 9.91 -7.07
C THR A 199 -8.18 10.54 -6.89
N THR A 200 -7.85 11.06 -5.70
CA THR A 200 -6.48 11.45 -5.34
C THR A 200 -5.63 10.27 -4.86
N LYS A 201 -6.26 9.15 -4.53
CA LYS A 201 -5.55 7.98 -4.02
C LYS A 201 -4.73 7.32 -5.13
N PRO A 202 -3.50 6.89 -4.82
CA PRO A 202 -2.70 6.11 -5.75
C PRO A 202 -3.38 4.74 -6.04
N ILE A 203 -3.22 4.25 -7.27
CA ILE A 203 -3.81 3.00 -7.74
C ILE A 203 -2.70 2.01 -8.11
N LEU A 204 -2.90 0.76 -7.67
CA LEU A 204 -2.19 -0.42 -8.14
C LEU A 204 -3.18 -1.30 -8.91
N TYR A 205 -2.97 -1.48 -10.20
CA TYR A 205 -3.74 -2.43 -10.99
C TYR A 205 -3.25 -3.85 -10.74
N VAL A 206 -4.15 -4.74 -10.33
CA VAL A 206 -3.87 -6.14 -10.06
C VAL A 206 -4.50 -6.97 -11.16
N CYS A 207 -3.67 -7.39 -12.13
CA CYS A 207 -4.09 -8.19 -13.26
C CYS A 207 -4.21 -9.65 -12.83
N ASN A 208 -5.43 -10.12 -12.57
CA ASN A 208 -5.68 -11.52 -12.27
C ASN A 208 -5.76 -12.32 -13.58
N VAL A 209 -4.77 -13.17 -13.82
CA VAL A 209 -4.62 -13.98 -15.03
C VAL A 209 -4.89 -15.46 -14.75
N GLU A 210 -5.03 -16.27 -15.81
CA GLU A 210 -5.02 -17.73 -15.73
C GLU A 210 -3.67 -18.25 -15.20
N GLU A 211 -3.65 -19.48 -14.68
CA GLU A 211 -2.48 -20.10 -14.04
C GLU A 211 -1.25 -20.12 -14.95
N SER A 212 -1.45 -20.47 -16.24
CA SER A 212 -0.38 -20.54 -17.24
C SER A 212 0.32 -19.21 -17.52
N SER A 213 -0.31 -18.09 -17.18
CA SER A 213 0.19 -16.73 -17.41
C SER A 213 0.68 -16.04 -16.13
N ALA A 214 0.71 -16.73 -14.98
CA ALA A 214 1.03 -16.14 -13.68
C ALA A 214 2.44 -15.52 -13.60
N GLY A 215 3.40 -16.09 -14.35
CA GLY A 215 4.79 -15.60 -14.38
C GLY A 215 5.03 -14.52 -15.45
N THR A 216 4.34 -14.58 -16.58
CA THR A 216 4.64 -13.75 -17.75
C THR A 216 3.57 -12.72 -18.11
N GLY A 217 2.35 -12.89 -17.60
CA GLY A 217 1.19 -12.13 -18.05
C GLY A 217 0.66 -12.62 -19.40
N ASN A 218 -0.30 -11.87 -19.94
CA ASN A 218 -0.94 -12.08 -21.22
C ASN A 218 -1.30 -10.75 -21.89
N ALA A 219 -1.87 -10.77 -23.10
CA ALA A 219 -2.23 -9.57 -23.83
C ALA A 219 -3.18 -8.63 -23.08
N LEU A 220 -4.07 -9.16 -22.22
CA LEU A 220 -4.97 -8.34 -21.40
C LEU A 220 -4.20 -7.62 -20.27
N SER A 221 -3.29 -8.32 -19.60
CA SER A 221 -2.44 -7.71 -18.56
C SER A 221 -1.46 -6.71 -19.16
N ASP A 222 -0.96 -6.94 -20.38
CA ASP A 222 -0.09 -6.00 -21.09
C ASP A 222 -0.81 -4.69 -21.41
N ALA A 223 -2.07 -4.76 -21.84
CA ALA A 223 -2.89 -3.57 -22.07
C ALA A 223 -3.10 -2.77 -20.78
N VAL A 224 -3.32 -3.45 -19.64
CA VAL A 224 -3.42 -2.79 -18.34
C VAL A 224 -2.09 -2.16 -17.91
N ALA A 225 -0.97 -2.85 -18.15
CA ALA A 225 0.36 -2.31 -17.84
C ALA A 225 0.67 -1.05 -18.66
N ALA A 226 0.29 -1.01 -19.95
CA ALA A 226 0.43 0.17 -20.79
C ALA A 226 -0.38 1.35 -20.24
N ARG A 227 -1.65 1.12 -19.88
CA ARG A 227 -2.50 2.13 -19.21
C ARG A 227 -1.88 2.62 -17.90
N ALA A 228 -1.42 1.71 -17.05
CA ALA A 228 -0.78 2.07 -15.79
C ALA A 228 0.42 3.01 -16.01
N ALA A 229 1.26 2.70 -16.99
CA ALA A 229 2.41 3.55 -17.35
C ALA A 229 2.00 4.96 -17.81
N GLU A 230 0.93 5.09 -18.61
CA GLU A 230 0.39 6.37 -19.06
C GLU A 230 -0.19 7.22 -17.90
N GLU A 231 -0.73 6.55 -16.89
CA GLU A 231 -1.30 7.21 -15.70
C GLU A 231 -0.29 7.46 -14.58
N GLY A 232 0.95 6.97 -14.71
CA GLY A 232 1.93 6.97 -13.63
C GLY A 232 1.53 6.06 -12.45
N ALA A 233 0.68 5.06 -12.72
CA ALA A 233 0.26 4.04 -11.78
C ALA A 233 1.16 2.80 -11.87
N ALA A 234 1.05 1.89 -10.90
CA ALA A 234 1.72 0.60 -10.93
C ALA A 234 0.76 -0.52 -11.37
N SER A 235 1.31 -1.62 -11.90
CA SER A 235 0.57 -2.84 -12.19
C SER A 235 1.33 -4.08 -11.72
N VAL A 236 0.61 -5.12 -11.33
CA VAL A 236 1.15 -6.43 -10.96
C VAL A 236 0.30 -7.53 -11.59
N VAL A 237 0.98 -8.56 -12.08
CA VAL A 237 0.33 -9.78 -12.58
C VAL A 237 0.28 -10.80 -11.46
N ILE A 238 -0.89 -11.44 -11.26
CA ILE A 238 -1.11 -12.45 -10.23
C ILE A 238 -2.14 -13.47 -10.74
N SER A 239 -2.02 -14.73 -10.34
CA SER A 239 -3.12 -15.68 -10.46
C SER A 239 -3.71 -15.93 -9.08
N ALA A 240 -4.89 -15.38 -8.82
CA ALA A 240 -5.54 -15.51 -7.53
C ALA A 240 -5.78 -16.99 -7.14
N ARG A 241 -5.92 -17.87 -8.12
CA ARG A 241 -6.07 -19.31 -7.90
C ARG A 241 -4.78 -19.95 -7.41
N ILE A 242 -3.64 -19.64 -8.06
CA ILE A 242 -2.32 -20.09 -7.60
C ILE A 242 -2.05 -19.59 -6.18
N GLU A 243 -2.35 -18.32 -5.90
CA GLU A 243 -2.13 -17.78 -4.55
C GLU A 243 -3.00 -18.47 -3.48
N GLU A 244 -4.23 -18.84 -3.85
CA GLU A 244 -5.09 -19.60 -2.95
C GLU A 244 -4.51 -21.00 -2.66
N GLU A 245 -3.93 -21.66 -3.65
CA GLU A 245 -3.26 -22.96 -3.48
C GLU A 245 -2.00 -22.81 -2.62
N ILE A 246 -1.10 -21.88 -2.97
CA ILE A 246 0.13 -21.60 -2.20
C ILE A 246 -0.18 -21.30 -0.74
N SER A 247 -1.23 -20.54 -0.45
CA SER A 247 -1.61 -20.17 0.91
C SER A 247 -1.98 -21.34 1.82
N GLN A 248 -2.15 -22.54 1.27
CA GLN A 248 -2.51 -23.76 1.98
C GLN A 248 -1.32 -24.71 2.21
N LEU A 249 -0.18 -24.43 1.58
CA LEU A 249 1.02 -25.24 1.61
C LEU A 249 1.95 -24.80 2.76
N ASP A 250 2.77 -25.70 3.26
CA ASP A 250 3.88 -25.34 4.14
C ASP A 250 5.07 -24.76 3.35
N ALA A 251 6.10 -24.25 4.03
CA ALA A 251 7.20 -23.53 3.38
C ALA A 251 8.00 -24.40 2.37
N ASP A 252 8.18 -25.69 2.65
CA ASP A 252 8.92 -26.59 1.77
C ASP A 252 8.06 -26.94 0.55
N GLU A 253 6.77 -27.20 0.76
CA GLU A 253 5.80 -27.44 -0.31
C GLU A 253 5.63 -26.20 -1.21
N GLN A 254 5.60 -25.00 -0.62
CA GLN A 254 5.54 -23.75 -1.39
C GLN A 254 6.74 -23.59 -2.32
N ALA A 255 7.96 -23.86 -1.83
CA ALA A 255 9.15 -23.75 -2.64
C ALA A 255 9.13 -24.73 -3.84
N MET A 256 8.71 -25.97 -3.61
CA MET A 256 8.56 -26.97 -4.67
C MET A 256 7.49 -26.59 -5.71
N PHE A 257 6.35 -26.10 -5.22
CA PHE A 257 5.25 -25.67 -6.10
C PHE A 257 5.66 -24.47 -6.98
N LEU A 258 6.35 -23.48 -6.42
CA LEU A 258 6.85 -22.33 -7.18
C LEU A 258 7.87 -22.77 -8.25
N GLU A 259 8.77 -23.68 -7.93
CA GLU A 259 9.75 -24.24 -8.88
C GLU A 259 9.03 -24.98 -10.04
N GLU A 260 8.01 -25.80 -9.73
CA GLU A 260 7.22 -26.52 -10.74
C GLU A 260 6.47 -25.56 -11.66
N MET A 261 5.93 -24.47 -11.12
CA MET A 261 5.23 -23.45 -11.88
C MET A 261 6.16 -22.45 -12.59
N GLY A 262 7.48 -22.55 -12.39
CA GLY A 262 8.46 -21.62 -12.95
C GLY A 262 8.33 -20.20 -12.38
N LEU A 263 7.89 -20.07 -11.13
CA LEU A 263 7.74 -18.80 -10.43
C LEU A 263 8.88 -18.61 -9.43
N ASP A 264 9.48 -17.43 -9.42
CA ASP A 264 10.56 -17.09 -8.47
C ASP A 264 10.02 -16.82 -7.05
N GLU A 265 8.75 -16.38 -6.95
CA GLU A 265 8.12 -15.98 -5.71
C GLU A 265 6.58 -15.96 -5.83
N PRO A 266 5.85 -15.98 -4.70
CA PRO A 266 4.39 -15.80 -4.70
C PRO A 266 3.99 -14.44 -5.29
N GLY A 267 2.89 -14.42 -6.04
CA GLY A 267 2.34 -13.16 -6.57
C GLY A 267 1.86 -12.21 -5.45
N LEU A 268 1.43 -12.76 -4.30
CA LEU A 268 1.10 -11.97 -3.12
C LEU A 268 2.31 -11.15 -2.62
N ASP A 269 3.51 -11.71 -2.65
CA ASP A 269 4.71 -10.98 -2.25
C ASP A 269 4.99 -9.80 -3.19
N ARG A 270 4.79 -10.02 -4.52
CA ARG A 270 4.87 -8.93 -5.51
C ARG A 270 3.80 -7.86 -5.27
N LEU A 271 2.57 -8.28 -4.97
CA LEU A 271 1.46 -7.37 -4.65
C LEU A 271 1.77 -6.52 -3.40
N ILE A 272 2.26 -7.14 -2.33
CA ILE A 272 2.60 -6.45 -1.08
C ILE A 272 3.72 -5.43 -1.32
N ARG A 273 4.79 -5.82 -2.02
CA ARG A 273 5.90 -4.91 -2.36
C ARG A 273 5.46 -3.77 -3.29
N ALA A 274 4.62 -4.07 -4.29
CA ALA A 274 4.08 -3.04 -5.17
C ALA A 274 3.22 -2.03 -4.40
N GLY A 275 2.38 -2.50 -3.48
CA GLY A 275 1.58 -1.65 -2.59
C GLY A 275 2.44 -0.80 -1.65
N TYR A 276 3.54 -1.37 -1.17
CA TYR A 276 4.51 -0.69 -0.32
C TYR A 276 5.19 0.46 -1.07
N GLY A 277 5.70 0.19 -2.28
CA GLY A 277 6.31 1.20 -3.14
C GLY A 277 5.32 2.28 -3.59
N LEU A 278 4.06 1.90 -3.90
CA LEU A 278 3.00 2.82 -4.29
C LEU A 278 2.71 3.90 -3.24
N LEU A 279 2.86 3.55 -1.97
CA LEU A 279 2.65 4.46 -0.83
C LEU A 279 3.91 5.22 -0.43
N ASP A 280 5.00 5.09 -1.19
CA ASP A 280 6.30 5.70 -0.92
C ASP A 280 6.80 5.35 0.50
N LEU A 281 6.72 4.04 0.81
CA LEU A 281 7.12 3.51 2.10
C LEU A 281 8.55 2.98 2.07
N GLU A 282 9.25 3.21 3.16
CA GLU A 282 10.60 2.73 3.42
C GLU A 282 10.64 1.92 4.72
N THR A 283 11.64 1.06 4.84
CA THR A 283 11.86 0.23 6.02
C THR A 283 13.17 0.59 6.69
N TYR A 284 13.14 0.85 7.99
CA TYR A 284 14.33 0.81 8.82
C TYR A 284 14.24 -0.34 9.82
N PHE A 285 15.36 -0.72 10.39
CA PHE A 285 15.47 -1.85 11.30
C PHE A 285 15.95 -1.43 12.68
N THR A 286 15.45 -2.11 13.70
CA THR A 286 16.06 -2.15 15.02
C THR A 286 16.49 -3.57 15.31
N VAL A 287 17.72 -3.76 15.76
CA VAL A 287 18.33 -5.07 15.86
C VAL A 287 18.97 -5.23 17.24
N GLY A 288 18.67 -6.35 17.88
CA GLY A 288 19.24 -6.67 19.18
C GLY A 288 19.07 -8.15 19.54
N PRO A 289 19.64 -8.63 20.66
CA PRO A 289 19.56 -10.06 21.05
C PRO A 289 18.15 -10.58 21.33
N LYS A 290 17.21 -9.68 21.67
CA LYS A 290 15.81 -10.06 21.90
C LYS A 290 15.06 -10.19 20.59
N GLU A 291 15.11 -9.17 19.76
CA GLU A 291 14.39 -9.11 18.50
C GLU A 291 15.17 -8.35 17.42
N ALA A 292 14.95 -8.73 16.18
CA ALA A 292 15.17 -7.92 14.99
C ALA A 292 13.81 -7.51 14.44
N ARG A 293 13.57 -6.22 14.29
CA ARG A 293 12.27 -5.71 13.85
C ARG A 293 12.42 -4.72 12.71
N ALA A 294 11.54 -4.87 11.72
CA ALA A 294 11.36 -3.94 10.63
C ALA A 294 10.24 -2.94 10.96
N TRP A 295 10.48 -1.68 10.67
CA TRP A 295 9.58 -0.57 10.92
C TRP A 295 9.27 0.18 9.64
N THR A 296 8.00 0.47 9.40
CA THR A 296 7.55 1.19 8.21
C THR A 296 7.50 2.69 8.46
N ILE A 297 8.08 3.45 7.55
CA ILE A 297 8.01 4.91 7.51
C ILE A 297 7.69 5.37 6.07
N ARG A 298 7.31 6.63 5.89
CA ARG A 298 7.28 7.25 4.56
C ARG A 298 8.68 7.73 4.19
N ALA A 299 9.02 7.70 2.92
CA ALA A 299 10.26 8.26 2.39
C ALA A 299 10.46 9.70 2.87
N GLY A 300 11.70 10.00 3.27
CA GLY A 300 12.06 11.31 3.78
C GLY A 300 11.66 11.62 5.23
N THR A 301 11.14 10.64 5.98
CA THR A 301 10.84 10.76 7.42
C THR A 301 12.11 11.10 8.21
N LEU A 302 12.01 12.08 9.11
CA LEU A 302 13.13 12.47 9.98
C LEU A 302 13.28 11.50 11.16
N ALA A 303 14.49 11.39 11.70
CA ALA A 303 14.82 10.47 12.79
C ALA A 303 13.91 10.59 14.02
N PRO A 304 13.48 11.78 14.51
CA PRO A 304 12.54 11.87 15.63
C PRO A 304 11.18 11.23 15.30
N GLN A 305 10.63 11.48 14.10
CA GLN A 305 9.35 10.90 13.68
C GLN A 305 9.48 9.37 13.49
N ALA A 306 10.61 8.90 12.96
CA ALA A 306 10.89 7.47 12.88
C ALA A 306 10.94 6.82 14.27
N ALA A 307 11.60 7.45 15.27
CA ALA A 307 11.56 7.03 16.66
C ALA A 307 10.13 7.00 17.21
N GLY A 308 9.30 7.96 16.80
CA GLY A 308 7.87 8.06 17.15
C GLY A 308 7.03 6.89 16.67
N VAL A 309 7.43 6.20 15.58
CA VAL A 309 6.76 4.98 15.11
C VAL A 309 6.90 3.84 16.13
N ILE A 310 8.02 3.79 16.87
CA ILE A 310 8.24 2.83 17.96
C ILE A 310 7.37 3.19 19.15
N HIS A 311 7.49 4.43 19.62
CA HIS A 311 6.71 4.95 20.74
C HIS A 311 6.73 6.49 20.76
N GLY A 312 5.59 7.12 21.08
CA GLY A 312 5.48 8.58 21.10
C GLY A 312 6.47 9.28 22.06
N ASP A 313 6.90 8.61 23.12
CA ASP A 313 7.89 9.17 24.04
C ASP A 313 9.29 9.20 23.43
N PHE A 314 9.61 8.28 22.50
CA PHE A 314 10.88 8.30 21.78
C PHE A 314 10.98 9.53 20.87
N GLU A 315 9.88 9.93 20.23
CA GLU A 315 9.84 11.16 19.45
C GLU A 315 10.06 12.39 20.31
N LYS A 316 9.30 12.50 21.43
CA LYS A 316 9.35 13.65 22.33
C LYS A 316 10.72 13.79 23.00
N GLY A 317 11.28 12.67 23.48
CA GLY A 317 12.54 12.61 24.16
C GLY A 317 13.76 12.45 23.26
N PHE A 318 13.61 12.47 21.93
CA PHE A 318 14.68 12.17 20.98
C PHE A 318 15.93 13.01 21.20
N ILE A 319 17.07 12.34 21.36
CA ILE A 319 18.38 12.95 21.48
C ILE A 319 19.17 12.78 20.19
N ARG A 320 19.41 11.53 19.76
CA ARG A 320 20.16 11.15 18.58
C ARG A 320 19.84 9.73 18.15
N ALA A 321 20.22 9.37 16.94
CA ALA A 321 20.18 7.99 16.42
C ALA A 321 21.61 7.51 16.10
N GLU A 322 21.98 6.34 16.58
CA GLU A 322 23.14 5.61 16.09
C GLU A 322 22.68 4.79 14.89
N THR A 323 23.34 5.00 13.75
CA THR A 323 22.87 4.55 12.44
C THR A 323 23.97 3.79 11.71
N ILE A 324 23.66 2.57 11.26
CA ILE A 324 24.52 1.77 10.37
C ILE A 324 23.69 1.42 9.15
N SER A 325 24.25 1.52 7.92
CA SER A 325 23.54 1.02 6.74
C SER A 325 23.45 -0.52 6.77
N TYR A 326 22.42 -1.07 6.14
CA TYR A 326 22.28 -2.53 6.00
C TYR A 326 23.54 -3.16 5.40
N GLU A 327 24.07 -2.55 4.34
CA GLU A 327 25.27 -3.04 3.63
C GLU A 327 26.50 -3.08 4.53
N ASP A 328 26.76 -2.03 5.30
CA ASP A 328 27.87 -1.98 6.25
C ASP A 328 27.67 -2.98 7.39
N PHE A 329 26.44 -3.11 7.90
CA PHE A 329 26.12 -4.07 8.97
C PHE A 329 26.40 -5.52 8.53
N VAL A 330 25.95 -5.88 7.33
CA VAL A 330 26.08 -7.23 6.79
C VAL A 330 27.52 -7.53 6.36
N SER A 331 28.15 -6.62 5.62
CA SER A 331 29.52 -6.84 5.11
C SER A 331 30.56 -6.93 6.21
N LEU A 332 30.37 -6.24 7.31
CA LEU A 332 31.28 -6.25 8.46
C LEU A 332 30.93 -7.30 9.52
N GLY A 333 29.77 -7.95 9.41
CA GLY A 333 29.35 -9.05 10.28
C GLY A 333 28.67 -8.64 11.59
N GLY A 334 28.06 -7.44 11.65
CA GLY A 334 27.23 -7.00 12.76
C GLY A 334 27.57 -5.62 13.31
N GLU A 335 26.87 -5.25 14.38
CA GLU A 335 26.94 -3.90 14.97
C GLU A 335 28.35 -3.55 15.49
N GLN A 336 28.95 -4.40 16.32
CA GLN A 336 30.24 -4.09 16.93
C GLN A 336 31.36 -3.97 15.89
N PRO A 337 31.52 -4.91 14.92
CA PRO A 337 32.50 -4.75 13.85
C PRO A 337 32.27 -3.48 13.00
N ALA A 338 31.03 -3.13 12.72
CA ALA A 338 30.71 -1.89 11.99
C ALA A 338 31.13 -0.64 12.80
N LYS A 339 30.93 -0.65 14.10
CA LYS A 339 31.35 0.42 15.00
C LYS A 339 32.88 0.53 15.04
N ASP A 340 33.59 -0.57 15.18
CA ASP A 340 35.05 -0.62 15.21
C ASP A 340 35.67 -0.15 13.87
N ALA A 341 34.99 -0.40 12.77
CA ALA A 341 35.35 0.07 11.43
C ALA A 341 34.95 1.55 11.18
N GLY A 342 34.36 2.25 12.15
CA GLY A 342 33.93 3.66 12.02
C GLY A 342 32.73 3.86 11.11
N LYS A 343 31.91 2.81 10.89
CA LYS A 343 30.72 2.84 10.03
C LYS A 343 29.43 3.20 10.77
N MET A 344 29.45 3.18 12.10
CA MET A 344 28.35 3.69 12.90
C MET A 344 28.38 5.22 12.93
N ARG A 345 27.37 5.84 12.35
CA ARG A 345 27.16 7.29 12.33
C ARG A 345 26.31 7.71 13.52
N VAL A 346 26.48 8.94 13.98
CA VAL A 346 25.62 9.55 14.98
C VAL A 346 24.83 10.66 14.30
N GLU A 347 23.52 10.49 14.23
CA GLU A 347 22.62 11.34 13.48
C GLU A 347 21.70 12.13 14.41
N GLY A 348 21.48 13.41 14.07
CA GLY A 348 20.63 14.33 14.82
C GLY A 348 19.20 14.41 14.29
N LYS A 349 18.44 15.40 14.81
CA LYS A 349 17.01 15.60 14.51
C LYS A 349 16.70 15.87 13.04
N ALA A 350 17.65 16.38 12.27
CA ALA A 350 17.46 16.71 10.85
C ALA A 350 17.79 15.54 9.91
N TYR A 351 18.24 14.41 10.45
CA TYR A 351 18.54 13.24 9.65
C TYR A 351 17.28 12.66 9.02
N ARG A 352 17.31 12.46 7.70
CA ARG A 352 16.30 11.72 6.96
C ARG A 352 16.69 10.25 6.96
N VAL A 353 15.87 9.43 7.60
CA VAL A 353 16.07 7.98 7.64
C VAL A 353 16.00 7.44 6.21
N ARG A 354 16.88 6.50 5.89
CA ARG A 354 16.95 5.86 4.59
C ARG A 354 16.45 4.43 4.68
N ASP A 355 15.94 3.92 3.57
CA ASP A 355 15.57 2.51 3.47
C ASP A 355 16.81 1.63 3.76
N GLY A 356 16.63 0.64 4.64
CA GLY A 356 17.70 -0.26 5.07
C GLY A 356 18.57 0.24 6.23
N ASP A 357 18.35 1.43 6.77
CA ASP A 357 19.07 1.87 7.97
C ASP A 357 18.79 0.95 9.17
N VAL A 358 19.84 0.56 9.87
CA VAL A 358 19.77 -0.10 11.19
C VAL A 358 19.98 0.98 12.24
N LEU A 359 18.95 1.22 13.05
CA LEU A 359 18.87 2.36 13.96
C LEU A 359 18.81 1.94 15.43
N HIS A 360 19.57 2.65 16.27
CA HIS A 360 19.41 2.64 17.71
C HIS A 360 19.13 4.07 18.21
N PHE A 361 17.91 4.29 18.72
CA PHE A 361 17.48 5.61 19.17
C PHE A 361 17.84 5.83 20.64
N LEU A 362 18.47 6.97 20.92
CA LEU A 362 18.72 7.46 22.28
C LEU A 362 17.73 8.59 22.57
N PHE A 363 17.04 8.46 23.69
CA PHE A 363 16.01 9.39 24.12
C PHE A 363 16.01 9.58 25.64
N ASN A 364 15.49 10.72 26.09
CA ASN A 364 15.20 10.96 27.51
C ASN A 364 13.74 10.58 27.80
N THR A 365 13.52 9.89 28.92
CA THR A 365 12.20 9.58 29.47
C THR A 365 11.64 10.75 30.28
#